data_e83b1c2c6683b608c790b5a9c9451f6f
#
_entry.id   e83b1c2c6683b608c790b5a9c9451f6f
#
_cell.length_a   1.000
_cell.length_b   1.000
_cell.length_c   1.000
_cell.angle_alpha   90.00
_cell.angle_beta   90.00
_cell.angle_gamma   90.00
#
_symmetry.space_group_name_H-M   'P 1'
#
loop_
_entity.id
_entity.type
_entity.pdbx_description
1 polymer ?
#
loop_
_entity_poly.entity_id
_entity_poly.type
_entity_poly.pdbx_seq_one_letter_code
_entity_poly.pdbx_strand_id
1 'polypeptide(L)'
;MRLQLYVLVPLIFAGLTALAALLTFHLMRSGAVAAGHTWPVLATAGGLVATAFLFGLLILWLVFRPVERFLRETRELVPETPGPLYGRRATDFTVSAPLAHTLNRVTKALNNLEAQTLFPDIVAPSPALRSILGLVLKIAPTDSTVLILGESGTGKELVARNIHSHSRRADKPFVAINCAGIPEGLLESELFGHEKGSFTGAYVRKIGKLEAATGGTVFLDEIADMPMMTQAKILRALQEREIERVGGAQPIPVDIRIVAATNKDLTRMVKEGTFREDLFFRINVFSFRLPPLRERSEDIPLLATHLLRQVKPGTSFSPQALAALTAYPWPGNVRELKNAIEAAAALSAGVIEPEHLNAGSRLSSEFTAPDLSAAHLPQNLDDRLAAIEKQFILEALAKEGGVQVRAAALLGIKERSLWHRIAKHRIDVAGVRSEHANGNGTNGHPQEMKP
;
A
#
# COMPACT_ATOMS: atom_id res chain seq x y z
N MET A 1 32.99 -18.53 -6.32
CA MET A 1 32.65 -19.96 -6.58
C MET A 1 31.79 -20.19 -7.83
N ARG A 2 30.91 -19.28 -8.25
CA ARG A 2 30.09 -19.43 -9.48
C ARG A 2 30.87 -19.37 -10.81
N LEU A 3 31.96 -18.59 -10.88
CA LEU A 3 32.78 -18.47 -12.11
C LEU A 3 33.53 -19.76 -12.45
N GLN A 4 33.92 -20.57 -11.45
CA GLN A 4 34.64 -21.81 -11.65
C GLN A 4 33.79 -22.93 -12.28
N LEU A 5 32.50 -23.01 -11.96
CA LEU A 5 31.58 -24.00 -12.54
C LEU A 5 31.26 -23.72 -14.01
N TYR A 6 31.09 -22.44 -14.39
CA TYR A 6 30.80 -22.02 -15.75
C TYR A 6 31.98 -22.33 -16.75
N VAL A 7 33.19 -22.37 -16.21
CA VAL A 7 34.37 -22.70 -17.03
C VAL A 7 34.69 -24.20 -16.97
N LEU A 8 34.49 -24.82 -15.79
CA LEU A 8 34.84 -26.23 -15.56
C LEU A 8 33.96 -27.20 -16.36
N VAL A 9 32.64 -26.98 -16.41
CA VAL A 9 31.70 -27.88 -17.10
C VAL A 9 31.95 -27.91 -18.61
N PRO A 10 32.06 -26.79 -19.34
CA PRO A 10 32.42 -26.81 -20.78
C PRO A 10 33.78 -27.41 -21.03
N LEU A 11 34.77 -27.18 -20.17
CA LEU A 11 36.12 -27.75 -20.32
C LEU A 11 36.13 -29.26 -20.22
N ILE A 12 35.34 -29.84 -19.32
CA ILE A 12 35.19 -31.27 -19.16
C ILE A 12 34.46 -31.90 -20.36
N PHE A 13 33.38 -31.25 -20.86
CA PHE A 13 32.71 -31.71 -22.07
C PHE A 13 33.61 -31.65 -23.30
N ALA A 14 34.40 -30.59 -23.44
CA ALA A 14 35.39 -30.47 -24.50
C ALA A 14 36.50 -31.56 -24.42
N GLY A 15 36.93 -31.89 -23.19
CA GLY A 15 37.89 -32.99 -22.95
C GLY A 15 37.31 -34.36 -23.31
N LEU A 16 36.06 -34.64 -22.96
CA LEU A 16 35.36 -35.88 -23.27
C LEU A 16 35.14 -36.07 -24.80
N THR A 17 34.77 -34.99 -25.50
CA THR A 17 34.60 -35.01 -26.96
C THR A 17 35.94 -35.19 -27.69
N ALA A 18 37.02 -34.55 -27.23
CA ALA A 18 38.35 -34.72 -27.75
C ALA A 18 38.87 -36.16 -27.54
N LEU A 19 38.62 -36.75 -26.37
CA LEU A 19 38.98 -38.14 -26.06
C LEU A 19 38.21 -39.11 -26.98
N ALA A 20 36.91 -38.90 -27.17
CA ALA A 20 36.08 -39.70 -28.07
C ALA A 20 36.57 -39.62 -29.52
N ALA A 21 36.92 -38.43 -29.99
CA ALA A 21 37.47 -38.22 -31.33
C ALA A 21 38.84 -38.90 -31.52
N LEU A 22 39.74 -38.83 -30.53
CA LEU A 22 41.04 -39.53 -30.54
C LEU A 22 40.90 -41.05 -30.56
N LEU A 23 39.97 -41.57 -29.79
CA LEU A 23 39.70 -43.02 -29.69
C LEU A 23 39.10 -43.57 -30.99
N THR A 24 38.15 -42.86 -31.60
CA THR A 24 37.59 -43.21 -32.91
C THR A 24 38.65 -43.12 -34.02
N PHE A 25 39.52 -42.09 -34.01
CA PHE A 25 40.63 -42.00 -34.96
C PHE A 25 41.63 -43.14 -34.80
N HIS A 26 41.98 -43.53 -33.55
CA HIS A 26 42.90 -44.62 -33.29
C HIS A 26 42.31 -45.98 -33.71
N LEU A 27 41.02 -46.21 -33.48
CA LEU A 27 40.31 -47.41 -33.93
C LEU A 27 40.24 -47.48 -35.48
N MET A 28 40.03 -46.38 -36.17
CA MET A 28 40.09 -46.34 -37.64
C MET A 28 41.47 -46.66 -38.17
N ARG A 29 42.54 -46.11 -37.54
CA ARG A 29 43.93 -46.29 -37.97
C ARG A 29 44.46 -47.70 -37.68
N SER A 30 43.95 -48.37 -36.62
CA SER A 30 44.40 -49.73 -36.25
C SER A 30 43.86 -50.86 -37.15
N GLY A 31 43.04 -50.53 -38.16
CA GLY A 31 42.47 -51.54 -39.10
C GLY A 31 41.47 -52.54 -38.41
N ALA A 32 41.15 -52.35 -37.12
CA ALA A 32 40.28 -53.26 -36.39
C ALA A 32 38.85 -53.32 -37.00
N VAL A 33 38.40 -52.26 -37.64
CA VAL A 33 37.11 -52.22 -38.35
C VAL A 33 37.15 -52.95 -39.66
N ALA A 34 38.31 -52.92 -40.38
CA ALA A 34 38.52 -53.63 -41.68
C ALA A 34 38.68 -55.14 -41.51
N ALA A 35 39.07 -55.64 -40.30
CA ALA A 35 39.29 -57.04 -40.01
C ALA A 35 38.01 -57.78 -39.51
N GLY A 36 36.84 -57.14 -39.49
CA GLY A 36 35.57 -57.76 -39.05
C GLY A 36 35.44 -57.98 -37.53
N HIS A 37 36.37 -57.43 -36.73
CA HIS A 37 36.31 -57.54 -35.26
C HIS A 37 35.48 -56.41 -34.68
N THR A 38 34.19 -56.64 -34.49
CA THR A 38 33.24 -55.67 -33.94
C THR A 38 33.34 -55.47 -32.41
N TRP A 39 33.93 -56.48 -31.70
CA TRP A 39 34.01 -56.47 -30.23
C TRP A 39 34.78 -55.27 -29.64
N PRO A 40 35.98 -54.89 -30.09
CA PRO A 40 36.69 -53.75 -29.50
C PRO A 40 35.97 -52.41 -29.72
N VAL A 41 35.22 -52.30 -30.83
CA VAL A 41 34.43 -51.09 -31.12
C VAL A 41 33.24 -50.98 -30.15
N LEU A 42 32.53 -52.06 -29.90
CA LEU A 42 31.43 -52.13 -28.96
C LEU A 42 31.90 -51.91 -27.49
N ALA A 43 33.06 -52.47 -27.10
CA ALA A 43 33.63 -52.30 -25.78
C ALA A 43 34.05 -50.82 -25.50
N THR A 44 34.65 -50.14 -26.49
CA THR A 44 35.04 -48.74 -26.36
C THR A 44 33.83 -47.77 -26.38
N ALA A 45 32.81 -48.06 -27.18
CA ALA A 45 31.56 -47.29 -27.19
C ALA A 45 30.83 -47.47 -25.85
N GLY A 46 30.74 -48.70 -25.32
CA GLY A 46 30.13 -48.99 -24.00
C GLY A 46 30.88 -48.29 -22.85
N GLY A 47 32.22 -48.28 -22.89
CA GLY A 47 33.05 -47.58 -21.90
C GLY A 47 32.84 -46.05 -21.93
N LEU A 48 32.71 -45.45 -23.12
CA LEU A 48 32.40 -44.02 -23.27
C LEU A 48 31.01 -43.64 -22.71
N VAL A 49 29.99 -44.46 -23.00
CA VAL A 49 28.63 -44.27 -22.47
C VAL A 49 28.62 -44.41 -20.95
N ALA A 50 29.30 -45.42 -20.42
CA ALA A 50 29.39 -45.64 -18.97
C ALA A 50 30.10 -44.50 -18.23
N THR A 51 31.22 -43.98 -18.80
CA THR A 51 31.93 -42.83 -18.22
C THR A 51 31.12 -41.54 -18.30
N ALA A 52 30.38 -41.28 -19.38
CA ALA A 52 29.48 -40.15 -19.51
C ALA A 52 28.33 -40.21 -18.52
N PHE A 53 27.75 -41.42 -18.30
CA PHE A 53 26.69 -41.65 -17.33
C PHE A 53 27.15 -41.42 -15.87
N LEU A 54 28.32 -42.03 -15.52
CA LEU A 54 28.91 -41.85 -14.18
C LEU A 54 29.24 -40.36 -13.89
N PHE A 55 29.70 -39.65 -14.91
CA PHE A 55 30.01 -38.24 -14.81
C PHE A 55 28.73 -37.37 -14.66
N GLY A 56 27.66 -37.73 -15.36
CA GLY A 56 26.32 -37.13 -15.18
C GLY A 56 25.79 -37.30 -13.75
N LEU A 57 25.93 -38.53 -13.19
CA LEU A 57 25.58 -38.81 -11.79
C LEU A 57 26.43 -38.04 -10.80
N LEU A 58 27.75 -37.87 -11.07
CA LEU A 58 28.64 -37.08 -10.24
C LEU A 58 28.26 -35.61 -10.22
N ILE A 59 27.93 -35.04 -11.36
CA ILE A 59 27.44 -33.64 -11.45
C ILE A 59 26.12 -33.49 -10.69
N LEU A 60 25.18 -34.40 -10.91
CA LEU A 60 23.91 -34.42 -10.20
C LEU A 60 24.14 -34.44 -8.68
N TRP A 61 24.99 -35.33 -8.20
CA TRP A 61 25.34 -35.45 -6.78
C TRP A 61 26.03 -34.20 -6.22
N LEU A 62 26.95 -33.59 -6.99
CA LEU A 62 27.69 -32.38 -6.59
C LEU A 62 26.78 -31.15 -6.49
N VAL A 63 25.78 -31.06 -7.37
CA VAL A 63 24.83 -29.93 -7.40
C VAL A 63 23.73 -30.12 -6.34
N PHE A 64 23.25 -31.35 -6.14
CA PHE A 64 22.16 -31.59 -5.19
C PHE A 64 22.60 -31.66 -3.73
N ARG A 65 23.83 -32.10 -3.44
CA ARG A 65 24.33 -32.22 -2.06
C ARG A 65 24.37 -30.91 -1.26
N PRO A 66 24.80 -29.74 -1.78
CA PRO A 66 24.70 -28.49 -1.07
C PRO A 66 23.28 -27.98 -0.91
N VAL A 67 22.36 -28.31 -1.84
CA VAL A 67 20.93 -27.98 -1.75
C VAL A 67 20.26 -28.77 -0.64
N GLU A 68 20.56 -30.06 -0.47
CA GLU A 68 20.03 -30.87 0.64
C GLU A 68 20.56 -30.41 2.01
N ARG A 69 21.81 -29.98 2.11
CA ARG A 69 22.38 -29.41 3.36
C ARG A 69 21.68 -28.11 3.73
N PHE A 70 21.49 -27.23 2.76
CA PHE A 70 20.77 -25.97 2.97
C PHE A 70 19.30 -26.20 3.38
N LEU A 71 18.62 -27.20 2.81
CA LEU A 71 17.26 -27.56 3.18
C LEU A 71 17.15 -28.18 4.58
N ARG A 72 18.17 -28.88 5.07
CA ARG A 72 18.20 -29.38 6.46
C ARG A 72 18.43 -28.27 7.47
N GLU A 73 19.36 -27.38 7.22
CA GLU A 73 19.65 -26.24 8.09
C GLU A 73 18.47 -25.26 8.20
N THR A 74 17.68 -25.08 7.13
CA THR A 74 16.47 -24.26 7.15
C THR A 74 15.27 -24.94 7.81
N ARG A 75 15.27 -26.27 7.94
CA ARG A 75 14.18 -27.00 8.60
C ARG A 75 14.21 -26.84 10.13
N GLU A 76 15.38 -26.64 10.71
CA GLU A 76 15.55 -26.42 12.16
C GLU A 76 15.16 -25.00 12.62
N LEU A 77 15.01 -24.04 11.68
CA LEU A 77 14.68 -22.65 11.97
C LEU A 77 13.19 -22.32 11.91
N VAL A 78 12.30 -23.29 11.61
CA VAL A 78 10.86 -23.07 11.50
C VAL A 78 10.10 -24.00 12.45
N PRO A 79 9.42 -23.48 13.49
CA PRO A 79 8.57 -24.29 14.34
C PRO A 79 7.37 -24.83 13.53
N GLU A 80 7.18 -26.14 13.56
CA GLU A 80 6.06 -26.82 12.93
C GLU A 80 4.77 -26.53 13.71
N THR A 81 3.83 -25.81 13.09
CA THR A 81 2.44 -25.85 13.49
C THR A 81 1.75 -27.02 12.76
N PRO A 82 1.16 -28.01 13.45
CA PRO A 82 0.50 -29.13 12.78
C PRO A 82 -0.87 -28.69 12.24
N GLY A 83 -1.00 -28.68 10.92
CA GLY A 83 -2.29 -28.59 10.23
C GLY A 83 -2.81 -29.99 9.86
N PRO A 84 -4.12 -30.22 9.75
CA PRO A 84 -4.72 -31.56 9.65
C PRO A 84 -4.38 -32.28 8.35
N LEU A 85 -3.90 -33.51 8.50
CA LEU A 85 -3.64 -34.47 7.44
C LEU A 85 -4.95 -34.94 6.79
N TYR A 86 -5.14 -34.60 5.51
CA TYR A 86 -6.05 -35.35 4.65
C TYR A 86 -5.25 -36.29 3.74
N GLY A 87 -5.49 -37.60 3.93
CA GLY A 87 -4.85 -38.64 3.17
C GLY A 87 -5.23 -38.62 1.69
N ARG A 88 -4.22 -38.75 0.82
CA ARG A 88 -4.36 -39.25 -0.54
C ARG A 88 -3.14 -40.07 -0.95
N ARG A 89 -3.43 -41.20 -1.61
CA ARG A 89 -2.53 -42.28 -2.03
C ARG A 89 -1.33 -41.76 -2.83
N ALA A 90 -0.17 -42.29 -2.45
CA ALA A 90 1.08 -42.12 -3.15
C ALA A 90 1.08 -42.93 -4.45
N THR A 91 1.02 -42.27 -5.59
CA THR A 91 1.61 -42.67 -6.87
C THR A 91 1.50 -41.51 -7.84
N ASP A 92 2.40 -40.53 -7.68
CA ASP A 92 2.83 -39.69 -8.78
C ASP A 92 4.11 -38.97 -8.36
N PHE A 93 5.14 -39.16 -9.16
CA PHE A 93 6.44 -38.51 -9.04
C PHE A 93 6.29 -36.97 -9.24
N THR A 94 5.80 -36.26 -8.23
CA THR A 94 5.84 -34.79 -8.18
C THR A 94 6.78 -34.35 -7.06
N VAL A 95 8.09 -34.47 -7.33
CA VAL A 95 9.17 -33.88 -6.51
C VAL A 95 9.08 -32.34 -6.45
N SER A 96 8.10 -31.74 -7.13
CA SER A 96 8.08 -30.30 -7.40
C SER A 96 7.32 -29.42 -6.39
N ALA A 97 6.30 -29.93 -5.69
CA ALA A 97 5.44 -29.05 -4.88
C ALA A 97 6.09 -28.51 -3.60
N PRO A 98 6.77 -29.30 -2.75
CA PRO A 98 7.44 -28.75 -1.55
C PRO A 98 8.65 -27.90 -1.92
N LEU A 99 9.41 -28.26 -2.96
CA LEU A 99 10.57 -27.52 -3.43
C LEU A 99 10.16 -26.18 -4.05
N ALA A 100 9.13 -26.18 -4.88
CA ALA A 100 8.56 -24.96 -5.46
C ALA A 100 8.01 -24.01 -4.38
N HIS A 101 7.35 -24.55 -3.35
CA HIS A 101 6.86 -23.77 -2.23
C HIS A 101 8.00 -23.18 -1.39
N THR A 102 9.06 -23.94 -1.14
CA THR A 102 10.23 -23.48 -0.38
C THR A 102 11.04 -22.47 -1.19
N LEU A 103 11.25 -22.70 -2.48
CA LEU A 103 11.90 -21.75 -3.39
C LEU A 103 11.10 -20.44 -3.48
N ASN A 104 9.78 -20.50 -3.58
CA ASN A 104 8.93 -19.32 -3.55
C ASN A 104 9.04 -18.55 -2.23
N ARG A 105 9.12 -19.24 -1.09
CA ARG A 105 9.31 -18.60 0.22
C ARG A 105 10.68 -17.93 0.33
N VAL A 106 11.73 -18.60 -0.11
CA VAL A 106 13.10 -18.04 -0.11
C VAL A 106 13.21 -16.86 -1.07
N THR A 107 12.64 -16.97 -2.27
CA THR A 107 12.60 -15.87 -3.24
C THR A 107 11.80 -14.69 -2.70
N LYS A 108 10.65 -14.94 -2.05
CA LYS A 108 9.88 -13.89 -1.37
C LYS A 108 10.67 -13.23 -0.23
N ALA A 109 11.38 -14.02 0.59
CA ALA A 109 12.20 -13.49 1.67
C ALA A 109 13.39 -12.66 1.17
N LEU A 110 14.07 -13.12 0.14
CA LEU A 110 15.16 -12.36 -0.51
C LEU A 110 14.66 -11.06 -1.15
N ASN A 111 13.54 -11.11 -1.87
CA ASN A 111 12.93 -9.92 -2.45
C ASN A 111 12.44 -8.93 -1.39
N ASN A 112 11.99 -9.43 -0.22
CA ASN A 112 11.62 -8.57 0.89
C ASN A 112 12.86 -7.89 1.52
N LEU A 113 13.96 -8.60 1.68
CA LEU A 113 15.21 -8.03 2.20
C LEU A 113 15.80 -6.99 1.23
N GLU A 114 15.79 -7.26 -0.07
CA GLU A 114 16.21 -6.29 -1.09
C GLU A 114 15.29 -5.05 -1.10
N ALA A 115 13.97 -5.25 -1.01
CA ALA A 115 13.03 -4.13 -0.96
C ALA A 115 13.21 -3.28 0.31
N GLN A 116 13.42 -3.90 1.48
CA GLN A 116 13.68 -3.17 2.73
C GLN A 116 15.01 -2.41 2.71
N THR A 117 16.03 -2.95 2.03
CA THR A 117 17.33 -2.27 1.90
C THR A 117 17.24 -1.06 0.98
N LEU A 118 16.49 -1.17 -0.12
CA LEU A 118 16.32 -0.10 -1.10
C LEU A 118 15.29 0.95 -0.65
N PHE A 119 14.27 0.54 0.09
CA PHE A 119 13.17 1.39 0.54
C PHE A 119 12.94 1.24 2.05
N PRO A 120 13.85 1.75 2.89
CA PRO A 120 13.80 1.55 4.35
C PRO A 120 12.53 2.13 4.99
N ASP A 121 11.97 3.17 4.40
CA ASP A 121 10.76 3.86 4.89
C ASP A 121 9.46 3.23 4.42
N ILE A 122 9.52 2.25 3.48
CA ILE A 122 8.32 1.63 2.90
C ILE A 122 8.21 0.17 3.33
N VAL A 123 7.18 -0.13 4.13
CA VAL A 123 6.81 -1.51 4.47
C VAL A 123 5.97 -2.08 3.34
N ALA A 124 6.54 -3.01 2.55
CA ALA A 124 5.94 -3.51 1.31
C ALA A 124 6.00 -5.04 1.18
N PRO A 125 5.37 -5.82 2.07
CA PRO A 125 5.28 -7.27 1.91
C PRO A 125 4.39 -7.69 0.75
N SER A 126 3.38 -6.89 0.35
CA SER A 126 2.45 -7.22 -0.72
C SER A 126 3.09 -7.21 -2.13
N PRO A 127 2.72 -8.16 -3.02
CA PRO A 127 3.19 -8.19 -4.39
C PRO A 127 2.80 -6.93 -5.18
N ALA A 128 1.61 -6.38 -4.91
CA ALA A 128 1.11 -5.19 -5.57
C ALA A 128 2.02 -3.97 -5.32
N LEU A 129 2.38 -3.71 -4.06
CA LEU A 129 3.26 -2.59 -3.72
C LEU A 129 4.70 -2.83 -4.21
N ARG A 130 5.20 -4.07 -4.13
CA ARG A 130 6.53 -4.42 -4.68
C ARG A 130 6.65 -4.19 -6.17
N SER A 131 5.60 -4.51 -6.94
CA SER A 131 5.57 -4.24 -8.39
C SER A 131 5.72 -2.74 -8.66
N ILE A 132 5.06 -1.90 -7.87
CA ILE A 132 5.16 -0.44 -7.97
C ILE A 132 6.57 0.02 -7.59
N LEU A 133 7.16 -0.50 -6.52
CA LEU A 133 8.54 -0.16 -6.14
C LEU A 133 9.56 -0.58 -7.21
N GLY A 134 9.34 -1.71 -7.88
CA GLY A 134 10.12 -2.12 -9.05
C GLY A 134 10.01 -1.14 -10.23
N LEU A 135 8.83 -0.55 -10.46
CA LEU A 135 8.64 0.53 -11.44
C LEU A 135 9.33 1.81 -10.99
N VAL A 136 9.27 2.16 -9.71
CA VAL A 136 9.97 3.33 -9.14
C VAL A 136 11.47 3.26 -9.43
N LEU A 137 12.12 2.12 -9.21
CA LEU A 137 13.56 1.96 -9.50
C LEU A 137 13.89 2.13 -10.98
N LYS A 138 12.99 1.73 -11.88
CA LYS A 138 13.19 1.89 -13.33
C LYS A 138 12.99 3.32 -13.82
N ILE A 139 12.03 4.04 -13.20
CA ILE A 139 11.66 5.40 -13.60
C ILE A 139 12.51 6.46 -12.88
N ALA A 140 12.96 6.20 -11.66
CA ALA A 140 13.70 7.16 -10.85
C ALA A 140 14.93 7.76 -11.56
N PRO A 141 15.78 6.99 -12.27
CA PRO A 141 16.94 7.53 -12.96
C PRO A 141 16.62 8.42 -14.18
N THR A 142 15.35 8.45 -14.62
CA THR A 142 14.92 9.31 -15.74
C THR A 142 14.46 10.68 -15.22
N ASP A 143 14.47 11.70 -16.10
CA ASP A 143 13.90 13.03 -15.80
C ASP A 143 12.41 13.15 -16.18
N SER A 144 11.80 12.01 -16.56
CA SER A 144 10.39 12.00 -16.97
C SER A 144 9.45 12.37 -15.83
N THR A 145 8.35 13.01 -16.18
CA THR A 145 7.26 13.31 -15.24
C THR A 145 6.55 12.04 -14.81
N VAL A 146 6.18 11.98 -13.53
CA VAL A 146 5.48 10.83 -12.93
C VAL A 146 4.18 11.29 -12.32
N LEU A 147 3.09 10.58 -12.62
CA LEU A 147 1.77 10.79 -12.02
C LEU A 147 1.43 9.62 -11.08
N ILE A 148 1.24 9.91 -9.80
CA ILE A 148 0.89 8.94 -8.77
C ILE A 148 -0.60 9.05 -8.46
N LEU A 149 -1.36 8.04 -8.81
CA LEU A 149 -2.78 7.95 -8.53
C LEU A 149 -3.02 7.13 -7.26
N GLY A 150 -4.04 7.46 -6.49
CA GLY A 150 -4.41 6.66 -5.32
C GLY A 150 -5.22 7.45 -4.30
N GLU A 151 -5.95 6.74 -3.47
CA GLU A 151 -6.76 7.34 -2.42
C GLU A 151 -5.93 8.17 -1.44
N SER A 152 -6.60 9.05 -0.70
CA SER A 152 -5.94 9.83 0.36
C SER A 152 -5.35 8.88 1.42
N GLY A 153 -4.15 9.19 1.91
CA GLY A 153 -3.50 8.39 2.93
C GLY A 153 -2.84 7.09 2.47
N THR A 154 -2.76 6.78 1.17
CA THR A 154 -2.11 5.56 0.64
C THR A 154 -0.58 5.59 0.66
N GLY A 155 0.03 6.78 0.87
CA GLY A 155 1.49 6.97 0.91
C GLY A 155 2.08 7.56 -0.37
N LYS A 156 1.30 8.32 -1.17
CA LYS A 156 1.74 8.96 -2.42
C LYS A 156 3.00 9.81 -2.25
N GLU A 157 3.07 10.63 -1.20
CA GLU A 157 4.25 11.46 -0.90
C GLU A 157 5.49 10.62 -0.60
N LEU A 158 5.34 9.53 0.16
CA LEU A 158 6.46 8.66 0.50
C LEU A 158 7.06 8.00 -0.76
N VAL A 159 6.21 7.60 -1.70
CA VAL A 159 6.64 7.08 -3.00
C VAL A 159 7.31 8.16 -3.84
N ALA A 160 6.78 9.40 -3.85
CA ALA A 160 7.41 10.52 -4.54
C ALA A 160 8.81 10.85 -3.99
N ARG A 161 8.99 10.83 -2.66
CA ARG A 161 10.31 10.99 -2.01
C ARG A 161 11.27 9.88 -2.43
N ASN A 162 10.79 8.64 -2.53
CA ASN A 162 11.62 7.53 -2.98
C ASN A 162 11.96 7.60 -4.48
N ILE A 163 11.09 8.13 -5.34
CA ILE A 163 11.43 8.45 -6.73
C ILE A 163 12.57 9.46 -6.78
N HIS A 164 12.53 10.48 -5.95
CA HIS A 164 13.59 11.49 -5.87
C HIS A 164 14.91 10.91 -5.34
N SER A 165 14.89 10.17 -4.22
CA SER A 165 16.10 9.62 -3.58
C SER A 165 16.83 8.60 -4.45
N HIS A 166 16.14 7.92 -5.37
CA HIS A 166 16.73 7.00 -6.34
C HIS A 166 17.00 7.64 -7.71
N SER A 167 16.82 8.96 -7.84
CA SER A 167 17.03 9.69 -9.09
C SER A 167 18.47 10.23 -9.20
N ARG A 168 18.81 10.76 -10.37
CA ARG A 168 20.06 11.51 -10.60
C ARG A 168 20.08 12.85 -9.85
N ARG A 169 18.94 13.27 -9.27
CA ARG A 169 18.75 14.51 -8.52
C ARG A 169 18.62 14.27 -7.01
N ALA A 170 19.04 13.11 -6.50
CA ALA A 170 18.91 12.73 -5.10
C ALA A 170 19.54 13.72 -4.12
N ASP A 171 20.69 14.32 -4.52
CA ASP A 171 21.41 15.31 -3.71
C ASP A 171 20.89 16.76 -3.90
N LYS A 172 19.82 16.94 -4.68
CA LYS A 172 19.23 18.24 -5.01
C LYS A 172 17.94 18.46 -4.19
N PRO A 173 17.38 19.69 -4.17
CA PRO A 173 16.17 19.95 -3.40
C PRO A 173 14.99 19.08 -3.82
N PHE A 174 14.24 18.55 -2.82
CA PHE A 174 12.91 18.00 -2.98
C PHE A 174 11.90 18.93 -2.35
N VAL A 175 11.07 19.59 -3.18
CA VAL A 175 10.09 20.57 -2.74
C VAL A 175 8.69 20.01 -2.92
N ALA A 176 7.99 19.74 -1.80
CA ALA A 176 6.62 19.28 -1.80
C ALA A 176 5.64 20.43 -1.63
N ILE A 177 4.56 20.40 -2.41
CA ILE A 177 3.50 21.42 -2.41
C ILE A 177 2.16 20.68 -2.43
N ASN A 178 1.31 20.94 -1.44
CA ASN A 178 -0.05 20.45 -1.42
C ASN A 178 -0.97 21.52 -2.02
N CYS A 179 -1.52 21.24 -3.22
CA CYS A 179 -2.35 22.19 -3.95
C CYS A 179 -3.73 22.40 -3.32
N ALA A 180 -4.27 21.42 -2.59
CA ALA A 180 -5.54 21.53 -1.88
C ALA A 180 -5.40 22.31 -0.54
N GLY A 181 -4.21 22.28 0.05
CA GLY A 181 -3.97 22.87 1.38
C GLY A 181 -3.72 24.39 1.37
N ILE A 182 -3.63 25.03 0.20
CA ILE A 182 -3.31 26.47 0.04
C ILE A 182 -4.49 27.17 -0.62
N PRO A 183 -4.99 28.29 -0.06
CA PRO A 183 -6.03 29.09 -0.72
C PRO A 183 -5.62 29.48 -2.14
N GLU A 184 -6.58 29.49 -3.08
CA GLU A 184 -6.33 29.73 -4.51
C GLU A 184 -5.51 31.00 -4.79
N GLY A 185 -5.85 32.09 -4.16
CA GLY A 185 -5.13 33.36 -4.32
C GLY A 185 -3.69 33.39 -3.81
N LEU A 186 -3.31 32.41 -2.96
CA LEU A 186 -1.96 32.26 -2.43
C LEU A 186 -1.15 31.18 -3.14
N LEU A 187 -1.81 30.18 -3.72
CA LEU A 187 -1.15 29.05 -4.37
C LEU A 187 -0.22 29.49 -5.51
N GLU A 188 -0.69 30.41 -6.32
CA GLU A 188 0.09 31.00 -7.42
C GLU A 188 1.35 31.70 -6.90
N SER A 189 1.21 32.54 -5.87
CA SER A 189 2.31 33.24 -5.23
C SER A 189 3.31 32.29 -4.52
N GLU A 190 2.84 31.20 -3.93
CA GLU A 190 3.70 30.14 -3.36
C GLU A 190 4.50 29.41 -4.42
N LEU A 191 3.88 29.05 -5.54
CA LEU A 191 4.50 28.31 -6.64
C LEU A 191 5.52 29.15 -7.40
N PHE A 192 5.10 30.31 -7.89
CA PHE A 192 5.88 31.16 -8.83
C PHE A 192 6.64 32.31 -8.16
N GLY A 193 6.29 32.62 -6.89
CA GLY A 193 6.78 33.82 -6.23
C GLY A 193 6.05 35.09 -6.69
N HIS A 194 6.39 36.21 -6.10
CA HIS A 194 5.79 37.52 -6.46
C HIS A 194 6.78 38.67 -6.35
N GLU A 195 6.56 39.67 -7.16
CA GLU A 195 7.25 40.95 -7.05
C GLU A 195 6.58 41.83 -6.01
N LYS A 196 7.34 42.77 -5.44
CA LYS A 196 6.81 43.79 -4.49
C LYS A 196 5.68 44.58 -5.15
N GLY A 197 4.53 44.66 -4.47
CA GLY A 197 3.36 45.41 -4.91
C GLY A 197 2.44 44.68 -5.89
N SER A 198 2.64 43.41 -6.16
CA SER A 198 1.84 42.64 -7.11
C SER A 198 0.39 42.38 -6.66
N PHE A 199 0.13 42.40 -5.35
CA PHE A 199 -1.21 42.31 -4.75
C PHE A 199 -1.23 42.95 -3.36
N THR A 200 -2.42 43.16 -2.79
CA THR A 200 -2.60 43.69 -1.44
C THR A 200 -1.96 42.77 -0.41
N GLY A 201 -0.85 43.22 0.22
CA GLY A 201 -0.05 42.40 1.16
C GLY A 201 1.32 41.99 0.62
N ALA A 202 1.63 42.22 -0.66
CA ALA A 202 2.95 41.97 -1.27
C ALA A 202 3.98 43.05 -0.91
N TYR A 203 4.31 43.20 0.36
CA TYR A 203 5.24 44.26 0.84
C TYR A 203 6.69 44.01 0.43
N VAL A 204 7.09 42.78 0.22
CA VAL A 204 8.44 42.39 -0.19
C VAL A 204 8.37 41.37 -1.33
N ARG A 205 9.42 41.31 -2.15
CA ARG A 205 9.57 40.25 -3.17
C ARG A 205 9.73 38.90 -2.49
N LYS A 206 9.08 37.84 -3.04
CA LYS A 206 9.18 36.47 -2.58
C LYS A 206 9.63 35.54 -3.70
N ILE A 207 10.61 34.67 -3.41
CA ILE A 207 11.04 33.60 -4.32
C ILE A 207 10.00 32.47 -4.26
N GLY A 208 9.59 31.95 -5.44
CA GLY A 208 8.64 30.86 -5.56
C GLY A 208 9.26 29.51 -5.31
N LYS A 209 8.42 28.53 -4.97
CA LYS A 209 8.86 27.15 -4.72
C LYS A 209 9.44 26.45 -5.96
N LEU A 210 8.97 26.79 -7.18
CA LEU A 210 9.53 26.26 -8.42
C LEU A 210 10.95 26.80 -8.67
N GLU A 211 11.19 28.07 -8.41
CA GLU A 211 12.52 28.70 -8.48
C GLU A 211 13.46 28.06 -7.43
N ALA A 212 13.00 27.89 -6.19
CA ALA A 212 13.75 27.27 -5.10
C ALA A 212 14.09 25.79 -5.33
N ALA A 213 13.32 25.11 -6.19
CA ALA A 213 13.52 23.70 -6.54
C ALA A 213 14.45 23.49 -7.75
N THR A 214 15.03 24.56 -8.30
CA THR A 214 15.88 24.47 -9.50
C THR A 214 17.02 23.45 -9.31
N GLY A 215 17.19 22.59 -10.30
CA GLY A 215 18.10 21.43 -10.29
C GLY A 215 17.51 20.19 -9.60
N GLY A 216 16.41 20.30 -8.84
CA GLY A 216 15.81 19.27 -8.02
C GLY A 216 14.50 18.70 -8.54
N THR A 217 13.65 18.29 -7.61
CA THR A 217 12.34 17.68 -7.88
C THR A 217 11.24 18.44 -7.15
N VAL A 218 10.16 18.73 -7.86
CA VAL A 218 8.93 19.31 -7.31
C VAL A 218 7.88 18.20 -7.21
N PHE A 219 7.31 18.01 -6.05
CA PHE A 219 6.18 17.13 -5.81
C PHE A 219 4.91 17.98 -5.66
N LEU A 220 3.97 17.79 -6.59
CA LEU A 220 2.67 18.47 -6.59
C LEU A 220 1.62 17.47 -6.07
N ASP A 221 1.30 17.55 -4.77
CA ASP A 221 0.25 16.74 -4.18
C ASP A 221 -1.13 17.36 -4.45
N GLU A 222 -2.11 16.50 -4.70
CA GLU A 222 -3.48 16.86 -5.09
C GLU A 222 -3.52 17.88 -6.25
N ILE A 223 -2.78 17.58 -7.33
CA ILE A 223 -2.69 18.45 -8.52
C ILE A 223 -4.06 18.74 -9.15
N ALA A 224 -5.03 17.85 -8.97
CA ALA A 224 -6.41 18.02 -9.43
C ALA A 224 -7.12 19.23 -8.81
N ASP A 225 -6.67 19.71 -7.65
CA ASP A 225 -7.25 20.87 -6.95
C ASP A 225 -6.64 22.20 -7.39
N MET A 226 -5.72 22.16 -8.36
CA MET A 226 -5.08 23.37 -8.88
C MET A 226 -6.04 24.17 -9.76
N PRO A 227 -6.15 25.52 -9.58
CA PRO A 227 -6.97 26.39 -10.44
C PRO A 227 -6.51 26.37 -11.89
N MET A 228 -7.43 26.54 -12.83
CA MET A 228 -7.16 26.51 -14.29
C MET A 228 -6.07 27.48 -14.74
N MET A 229 -6.01 28.69 -14.15
CA MET A 229 -4.97 29.67 -14.45
C MET A 229 -3.59 29.19 -14.01
N THR A 230 -3.50 28.58 -12.82
CA THR A 230 -2.28 28.00 -12.28
C THR A 230 -1.83 26.78 -13.10
N GLN A 231 -2.79 25.94 -13.56
CA GLN A 231 -2.50 24.83 -14.48
C GLN A 231 -1.82 25.31 -15.77
N ALA A 232 -2.28 26.43 -16.36
CA ALA A 232 -1.66 27.01 -17.56
C ALA A 232 -0.20 27.45 -17.30
N LYS A 233 0.08 28.05 -16.15
CA LYS A 233 1.44 28.46 -15.77
C LYS A 233 2.36 27.27 -15.48
N ILE A 234 1.86 26.23 -14.85
CA ILE A 234 2.62 24.98 -14.65
C ILE A 234 2.95 24.31 -16.01
N LEU A 235 2.00 24.34 -16.95
CA LEU A 235 2.25 23.82 -18.29
C LEU A 235 3.40 24.56 -18.99
N ARG A 236 3.42 25.90 -18.90
CA ARG A 236 4.54 26.71 -19.43
C ARG A 236 5.87 26.34 -18.76
N ALA A 237 5.90 26.24 -17.43
CA ALA A 237 7.10 25.82 -16.70
C ALA A 237 7.63 24.46 -17.16
N LEU A 238 6.73 23.51 -17.54
CA LEU A 238 7.09 22.18 -18.06
C LEU A 238 7.54 22.21 -19.52
N GLN A 239 7.05 23.12 -20.35
CA GLN A 239 7.33 23.19 -21.77
C GLN A 239 8.53 24.07 -22.08
N GLU A 240 8.53 25.29 -21.53
CA GLU A 240 9.49 26.34 -21.81
C GLU A 240 10.69 26.30 -20.84
N ARG A 241 10.54 25.60 -19.70
CA ARG A 241 11.50 25.58 -18.58
C ARG A 241 11.78 26.97 -18.01
N GLU A 242 10.77 27.81 -18.04
CA GLU A 242 10.82 29.17 -17.54
C GLU A 242 9.55 29.47 -16.74
N ILE A 243 9.66 30.33 -15.77
CA ILE A 243 8.56 30.84 -14.96
C ILE A 243 8.59 32.36 -14.91
N GLU A 244 7.43 32.98 -14.64
CA GLU A 244 7.30 34.39 -14.34
C GLU A 244 6.71 34.54 -12.94
N ARG A 245 7.23 35.51 -12.16
CA ARG A 245 6.64 35.84 -10.85
C ARG A 245 5.32 36.57 -11.02
N VAL A 246 4.46 36.46 -10.03
CA VAL A 246 3.20 37.23 -10.01
C VAL A 246 3.53 38.75 -9.99
N GLY A 247 2.99 39.47 -10.95
CA GLY A 247 3.27 40.88 -11.15
C GLY A 247 4.61 41.22 -11.81
N GLY A 248 5.39 40.25 -12.22
CA GLY A 248 6.62 40.39 -13.00
C GLY A 248 6.43 39.95 -14.45
N ALA A 249 7.26 40.46 -15.35
CA ALA A 249 7.29 40.10 -16.78
C ALA A 249 8.64 39.49 -17.18
N GLN A 250 9.56 39.26 -16.23
CA GLN A 250 10.87 38.73 -16.53
C GLN A 250 10.83 37.19 -16.45
N PRO A 251 11.16 36.47 -17.53
CA PRO A 251 11.27 35.01 -17.50
C PRO A 251 12.47 34.58 -16.65
N ILE A 252 12.28 33.57 -15.84
CA ILE A 252 13.27 32.97 -14.95
C ILE A 252 13.43 31.53 -15.35
N PRO A 253 14.62 31.11 -15.81
CA PRO A 253 14.84 29.72 -16.20
C PRO A 253 14.80 28.79 -14.97
N VAL A 254 14.12 27.65 -15.10
CA VAL A 254 14.00 26.62 -14.06
C VAL A 254 14.24 25.22 -14.66
N ASP A 255 15.15 24.47 -14.07
CA ASP A 255 15.36 23.07 -14.40
C ASP A 255 14.83 22.21 -13.29
N ILE A 256 13.59 21.75 -13.41
CA ILE A 256 12.89 20.97 -12.39
C ILE A 256 12.35 19.67 -12.97
N ARG A 257 12.40 18.60 -12.16
CA ARG A 257 11.63 17.38 -12.41
C ARG A 257 10.31 17.46 -11.66
N ILE A 258 9.20 17.11 -12.31
CA ILE A 258 7.89 17.08 -11.66
C ILE A 258 7.44 15.66 -11.36
N VAL A 259 6.97 15.44 -10.13
CA VAL A 259 6.19 14.28 -9.68
C VAL A 259 4.85 14.82 -9.21
N ALA A 260 3.75 14.39 -9.81
CA ALA A 260 2.40 14.83 -9.47
C ALA A 260 1.63 13.70 -8.79
N ALA A 261 0.71 14.05 -7.90
CA ALA A 261 -0.16 13.07 -7.25
C ALA A 261 -1.60 13.59 -7.15
N THR A 262 -2.57 12.66 -7.20
CA THR A 262 -3.98 12.97 -6.95
C THR A 262 -4.79 11.72 -6.59
N ASN A 263 -5.91 11.93 -5.89
CA ASN A 263 -6.93 10.92 -5.64
C ASN A 263 -8.10 11.02 -6.64
N LYS A 264 -8.17 12.09 -7.46
CA LYS A 264 -9.28 12.36 -8.40
C LYS A 264 -9.01 11.75 -9.78
N ASP A 265 -10.08 11.50 -10.52
CA ASP A 265 -10.01 11.05 -11.92
C ASP A 265 -9.79 12.25 -12.85
N LEU A 266 -8.53 12.46 -13.25
CA LEU A 266 -8.16 13.54 -14.17
C LEU A 266 -8.80 13.38 -15.55
N THR A 267 -9.04 12.14 -16.01
CA THR A 267 -9.66 11.91 -17.32
C THR A 267 -11.11 12.41 -17.33
N ARG A 268 -11.83 12.21 -16.24
CA ARG A 268 -13.16 12.76 -16.04
C ARG A 268 -13.12 14.30 -15.96
N MET A 269 -12.18 14.86 -15.18
CA MET A 269 -12.04 16.30 -15.01
C MET A 269 -11.68 17.02 -16.31
N VAL A 270 -10.91 16.41 -17.21
CA VAL A 270 -10.64 16.93 -18.56
C VAL A 270 -11.93 17.02 -19.36
N LYS A 271 -12.78 15.97 -19.34
CA LYS A 271 -14.08 16.00 -20.03
C LYS A 271 -15.04 17.05 -19.47
N GLU A 272 -14.99 17.30 -18.17
CA GLU A 272 -15.78 18.31 -17.47
C GLU A 272 -15.21 19.72 -17.61
N GLY A 273 -14.05 19.90 -18.25
CA GLY A 273 -13.38 21.19 -18.44
C GLY A 273 -12.79 21.80 -17.17
N THR A 274 -12.64 21.03 -16.09
CA THR A 274 -12.07 21.47 -14.81
C THR A 274 -10.56 21.16 -14.68
N PHE A 275 -10.02 20.40 -15.65
CA PHE A 275 -8.59 20.16 -15.79
C PHE A 275 -8.18 20.28 -17.26
N ARG A 276 -7.04 20.91 -17.54
CA ARG A 276 -6.57 21.12 -18.91
C ARG A 276 -6.06 19.83 -19.52
N GLU A 277 -6.47 19.55 -20.74
CA GLU A 277 -6.07 18.38 -21.52
C GLU A 277 -4.56 18.37 -21.84
N ASP A 278 -4.03 19.52 -22.23
CA ASP A 278 -2.62 19.71 -22.56
C ASP A 278 -1.69 19.44 -21.35
N LEU A 279 -2.07 19.92 -20.16
CA LEU A 279 -1.36 19.61 -18.92
C LEU A 279 -1.47 18.12 -18.57
N PHE A 280 -2.66 17.53 -18.71
CA PHE A 280 -2.86 16.10 -18.43
C PHE A 280 -1.88 15.23 -19.25
N PHE A 281 -1.77 15.43 -20.56
CA PHE A 281 -0.83 14.67 -21.38
C PHE A 281 0.63 14.95 -21.02
N ARG A 282 0.97 16.14 -20.55
CA ARG A 282 2.33 16.49 -20.17
C ARG A 282 2.77 15.87 -18.84
N ILE A 283 1.84 15.67 -17.89
CA ILE A 283 2.15 15.05 -16.59
C ILE A 283 1.95 13.52 -16.59
N ASN A 284 1.14 12.98 -17.50
CA ASN A 284 0.80 11.57 -17.57
C ASN A 284 1.75 10.79 -18.50
N VAL A 285 3.07 11.02 -18.37
CA VAL A 285 4.10 10.27 -19.13
C VAL A 285 4.29 8.88 -18.54
N PHE A 286 4.52 8.81 -17.24
CA PHE A 286 4.48 7.57 -16.47
C PHE A 286 3.43 7.71 -15.38
N SER A 287 2.48 6.79 -15.35
CA SER A 287 1.47 6.76 -14.29
C SER A 287 1.33 5.38 -13.67
N PHE A 288 1.08 5.36 -12.37
CA PHE A 288 0.70 4.16 -11.64
C PHE A 288 -0.23 4.50 -10.49
N ARG A 289 -1.00 3.50 -10.09
CA ARG A 289 -1.97 3.64 -9.00
C ARG A 289 -1.48 2.90 -7.77
N LEU A 290 -1.40 3.59 -6.63
CA LEU A 290 -1.17 2.97 -5.33
C LEU A 290 -2.46 2.28 -4.87
N PRO A 291 -2.41 0.99 -4.55
CA PRO A 291 -3.59 0.29 -4.05
C PRO A 291 -3.97 0.81 -2.68
N PRO A 292 -5.27 0.93 -2.38
CA PRO A 292 -5.74 1.24 -1.04
C PRO A 292 -5.36 0.12 -0.06
N LEU A 293 -5.34 0.41 1.25
CA LEU A 293 -4.84 -0.51 2.26
C LEU A 293 -5.68 -1.80 2.34
N ARG A 294 -6.98 -1.74 2.06
CA ARG A 294 -7.88 -2.91 1.98
C ARG A 294 -7.53 -3.90 0.87
N GLU A 295 -6.85 -3.48 -0.20
CA GLU A 295 -6.37 -4.34 -1.30
C GLU A 295 -4.98 -4.95 -1.01
N ARG A 296 -4.34 -4.54 0.09
CA ARG A 296 -3.04 -5.03 0.57
C ARG A 296 -3.07 -5.31 2.08
N SER A 297 -4.10 -5.99 2.55
CA SER A 297 -4.30 -6.29 3.97
C SER A 297 -3.15 -7.09 4.60
N GLU A 298 -2.39 -7.83 3.79
CA GLU A 298 -1.16 -8.52 4.21
C GLU A 298 -0.04 -7.57 4.66
N ASP A 299 -0.07 -6.29 4.27
CA ASP A 299 0.87 -5.27 4.73
C ASP A 299 0.54 -4.79 6.15
N ILE A 300 -0.72 -4.86 6.58
CA ILE A 300 -1.22 -4.23 7.81
C ILE A 300 -0.45 -4.67 9.06
N PRO A 301 -0.21 -5.96 9.35
CA PRO A 301 0.47 -6.37 10.58
C PRO A 301 1.89 -5.83 10.69
N LEU A 302 2.65 -5.87 9.59
CA LEU A 302 4.02 -5.36 9.55
C LEU A 302 4.06 -3.84 9.60
N LEU A 303 3.17 -3.19 8.86
CA LEU A 303 3.03 -1.74 8.85
C LEU A 303 2.61 -1.21 10.22
N ALA A 304 1.64 -1.84 10.87
CA ALA A 304 1.21 -1.49 12.22
C ALA A 304 2.35 -1.63 13.23
N THR A 305 3.09 -2.73 13.17
CA THR A 305 4.27 -2.95 14.05
C THR A 305 5.36 -1.91 13.80
N HIS A 306 5.62 -1.56 12.55
CA HIS A 306 6.59 -0.52 12.18
C HIS A 306 6.16 0.86 12.72
N LEU A 307 4.92 1.25 12.52
CA LEU A 307 4.36 2.51 13.02
C LEU A 307 4.37 2.57 14.56
N LEU A 308 4.00 1.49 15.23
CA LEU A 308 4.01 1.42 16.69
C LEU A 308 5.41 1.60 17.27
N ARG A 309 6.42 1.01 16.65
CA ARG A 309 7.83 1.21 17.07
C ARG A 309 8.28 2.66 16.97
N GLN A 310 7.77 3.41 16.00
CA GLN A 310 8.07 4.84 15.87
C GLN A 310 7.38 5.68 16.94
N VAL A 311 6.13 5.33 17.29
CA VAL A 311 5.31 6.08 18.25
C VAL A 311 5.68 5.76 19.69
N LYS A 312 5.78 4.48 20.05
CA LYS A 312 6.03 4.02 21.42
C LYS A 312 6.92 2.76 21.41
N PRO A 313 8.24 2.93 21.41
CA PRO A 313 9.18 1.79 21.50
C PRO A 313 8.91 0.93 22.74
N GLY A 314 9.00 -0.40 22.60
CA GLY A 314 8.76 -1.35 23.69
C GLY A 314 7.30 -1.76 23.88
N THR A 315 6.37 -1.17 23.13
CA THR A 315 4.95 -1.59 23.10
C THR A 315 4.73 -2.63 22.00
N SER A 316 3.81 -3.57 22.22
CA SER A 316 3.44 -4.60 21.26
C SER A 316 1.92 -4.67 21.08
N PHE A 317 1.47 -5.31 20.00
CA PHE A 317 0.06 -5.66 19.82
C PHE A 317 -0.22 -7.05 20.35
N SER A 318 -1.40 -7.27 20.95
CA SER A 318 -1.91 -8.62 21.14
C SER A 318 -2.29 -9.25 19.79
N PRO A 319 -2.32 -10.59 19.69
CA PRO A 319 -2.77 -11.27 18.46
C PRO A 319 -4.20 -10.87 18.05
N GLN A 320 -5.08 -10.63 19.02
CA GLN A 320 -6.45 -10.19 18.82
C GLN A 320 -6.50 -8.76 18.25
N ALA A 321 -5.65 -7.86 18.73
CA ALA A 321 -5.54 -6.50 18.19
C ALA A 321 -5.03 -6.50 16.75
N LEU A 322 -4.03 -7.33 16.41
CA LEU A 322 -3.55 -7.47 15.03
C LEU A 322 -4.63 -8.05 14.10
N ALA A 323 -5.42 -9.02 14.59
CA ALA A 323 -6.54 -9.54 13.82
C ALA A 323 -7.62 -8.47 13.55
N ALA A 324 -7.96 -7.66 14.57
CA ALA A 324 -8.89 -6.55 14.43
C ALA A 324 -8.39 -5.49 13.43
N LEU A 325 -7.10 -5.10 13.50
CA LEU A 325 -6.50 -4.18 12.54
C LEU A 325 -6.56 -4.72 11.11
N THR A 326 -6.33 -6.03 10.92
CA THR A 326 -6.33 -6.66 9.59
C THR A 326 -7.74 -6.77 9.01
N ALA A 327 -8.75 -6.93 9.85
CA ALA A 327 -10.15 -7.06 9.43
C ALA A 327 -10.82 -5.73 9.07
N TYR A 328 -10.31 -4.60 9.56
CA TYR A 328 -10.89 -3.29 9.30
C TYR A 328 -10.54 -2.77 7.90
N PRO A 329 -11.46 -2.13 7.16
CA PRO A 329 -11.27 -1.73 5.75
C PRO A 329 -10.39 -0.50 5.53
N TRP A 330 -10.10 0.30 6.56
CA TRP A 330 -9.23 1.49 6.53
C TRP A 330 -9.59 2.48 5.40
N PRO A 331 -10.76 3.13 5.40
CA PRO A 331 -11.14 4.11 4.38
C PRO A 331 -10.14 5.29 4.28
N GLY A 332 -9.52 5.70 5.39
CA GLY A 332 -8.44 6.69 5.42
C GLY A 332 -7.04 6.10 5.22
N ASN A 333 -6.95 4.82 4.83
CA ASN A 333 -5.71 4.12 4.50
C ASN A 333 -4.63 4.18 5.62
N VAL A 334 -3.36 4.38 5.26
CA VAL A 334 -2.24 4.41 6.21
C VAL A 334 -2.32 5.60 7.17
N ARG A 335 -2.93 6.71 6.75
CA ARG A 335 -3.11 7.88 7.62
C ARG A 335 -4.06 7.57 8.78
N GLU A 336 -5.16 6.91 8.50
CA GLU A 336 -6.12 6.47 9.53
C GLU A 336 -5.51 5.39 10.43
N LEU A 337 -4.84 4.40 9.84
CA LEU A 337 -4.13 3.36 10.60
C LEU A 337 -3.11 3.97 11.58
N LYS A 338 -2.31 4.94 11.11
CA LYS A 338 -1.34 5.64 11.95
C LYS A 338 -2.00 6.35 13.12
N ASN A 339 -3.05 7.11 12.86
CA ASN A 339 -3.79 7.83 13.91
C ASN A 339 -4.41 6.87 14.94
N ALA A 340 -4.98 5.74 14.48
CA ALA A 340 -5.54 4.73 15.37
C ALA A 340 -4.47 4.09 16.26
N ILE A 341 -3.27 3.82 15.71
CA ILE A 341 -2.15 3.29 16.46
C ILE A 341 -1.62 4.30 17.48
N GLU A 342 -1.50 5.58 17.11
CA GLU A 342 -1.07 6.65 18.02
C GLU A 342 -2.03 6.78 19.20
N ALA A 343 -3.33 6.77 18.95
CA ALA A 343 -4.35 6.82 19.99
C ALA A 343 -4.32 5.58 20.90
N ALA A 344 -4.24 4.38 20.32
CA ALA A 344 -4.18 3.13 21.08
C ALA A 344 -2.89 3.03 21.92
N ALA A 345 -1.76 3.47 21.38
CA ALA A 345 -0.48 3.50 22.09
C ALA A 345 -0.51 4.45 23.30
N ALA A 346 -1.21 5.59 23.19
CA ALA A 346 -1.39 6.53 24.31
C ALA A 346 -2.18 5.91 25.46
N LEU A 347 -3.19 5.07 25.14
CA LEU A 347 -4.06 4.43 26.13
C LEU A 347 -3.48 3.15 26.72
N SER A 348 -2.52 2.49 26.05
CA SER A 348 -1.97 1.21 26.49
C SER A 348 -0.85 1.35 27.51
N ALA A 349 -0.75 0.38 28.42
CA ALA A 349 0.33 0.29 29.42
C ALA A 349 1.53 -0.59 28.97
N GLY A 350 1.58 -1.03 27.68
CA GLY A 350 2.67 -1.86 27.15
C GLY A 350 2.21 -2.86 26.08
N VAL A 351 0.97 -3.34 26.16
CA VAL A 351 0.35 -4.18 25.14
C VAL A 351 -0.94 -3.50 24.66
N ILE A 352 -1.09 -3.41 23.34
CA ILE A 352 -2.31 -2.86 22.71
C ILE A 352 -3.30 -4.01 22.52
N GLU A 353 -4.45 -3.88 23.18
CA GLU A 353 -5.59 -4.78 23.06
C GLU A 353 -6.66 -4.18 22.13
N PRO A 354 -7.62 -4.98 21.60
CA PRO A 354 -8.68 -4.49 20.72
C PRO A 354 -9.48 -3.32 21.27
N GLU A 355 -9.65 -3.25 22.61
CA GLU A 355 -10.39 -2.20 23.29
C GLU A 355 -9.72 -0.83 23.14
N HIS A 356 -8.39 -0.79 23.15
CA HIS A 356 -7.61 0.44 22.92
C HIS A 356 -7.81 0.99 21.51
N LEU A 357 -7.95 0.10 20.49
CA LEU A 357 -8.22 0.47 19.11
C LEU A 357 -9.64 1.05 18.94
N ASN A 358 -10.63 0.43 19.60
CA ASN A 358 -12.02 0.88 19.55
C ASN A 358 -12.22 2.25 20.23
N ALA A 359 -11.50 2.52 21.30
CA ALA A 359 -11.52 3.82 21.97
C ALA A 359 -10.96 4.93 21.08
N GLY A 360 -9.87 4.66 20.35
CA GLY A 360 -9.28 5.58 19.37
C GLY A 360 -10.20 5.86 18.18
N SER A 361 -10.91 4.84 17.66
CA SER A 361 -11.83 4.99 16.54
C SER A 361 -13.13 5.72 16.93
N ARG A 362 -13.61 5.56 18.16
CA ARG A 362 -14.78 6.30 18.68
C ARG A 362 -14.50 7.79 18.83
N LEU A 363 -13.29 8.17 19.24
CA LEU A 363 -12.89 9.57 19.27
C LEU A 363 -12.83 10.20 17.87
N SER A 364 -12.49 9.40 16.85
CA SER A 364 -12.51 9.84 15.45
C SER A 364 -13.94 9.87 14.87
N SER A 365 -14.82 8.97 15.28
CA SER A 365 -16.20 8.89 14.78
C SER A 365 -17.12 9.95 15.41
N GLU A 366 -16.81 10.45 16.58
CA GLU A 366 -17.54 11.59 17.18
C GLU A 366 -17.24 12.92 16.47
N PHE A 367 -16.10 13.03 15.78
CA PHE A 367 -15.74 14.18 14.93
C PHE A 367 -15.96 13.94 13.43
N THR A 368 -16.30 12.73 13.00
CA THR A 368 -16.74 12.52 11.61
C THR A 368 -18.20 12.97 11.58
N ALA A 369 -18.44 14.12 10.97
CA ALA A 369 -19.79 14.51 10.58
C ALA A 369 -20.45 13.30 9.90
N PRO A 370 -21.70 12.95 10.22
CA PRO A 370 -22.38 11.80 9.65
C PRO A 370 -22.20 11.86 8.13
N ASP A 371 -21.80 10.73 7.55
CA ASP A 371 -21.57 10.60 6.10
C ASP A 371 -22.84 10.99 5.34
N LEU A 372 -22.85 12.23 4.86
CA LEU A 372 -23.97 12.84 4.17
C LEU A 372 -24.11 12.34 2.72
N SER A 373 -23.21 11.46 2.29
CA SER A 373 -23.09 11.03 0.89
C SER A 373 -23.79 9.70 0.53
N ALA A 374 -24.19 8.89 1.51
CA ALA A 374 -24.74 7.55 1.25
C ALA A 374 -26.27 7.38 1.43
N ALA A 375 -26.96 8.35 2.02
CA ALA A 375 -28.43 8.32 2.08
C ALA A 375 -28.98 9.14 0.93
N HIS A 376 -29.94 8.59 0.17
CA HIS A 376 -30.78 9.31 -0.78
C HIS A 376 -31.19 10.65 -0.15
N LEU A 377 -30.59 11.74 -0.66
CA LEU A 377 -30.93 13.09 -0.21
C LEU A 377 -32.43 13.32 -0.46
N PRO A 378 -33.28 13.47 0.55
CA PRO A 378 -34.59 14.02 0.31
C PRO A 378 -34.38 15.41 -0.29
N GLN A 379 -35.13 15.73 -1.32
CA GLN A 379 -34.96 16.94 -2.15
C GLN A 379 -35.24 18.25 -1.37
N ASN A 380 -35.59 18.16 -0.05
CA ASN A 380 -35.93 19.32 0.77
C ASN A 380 -35.24 19.24 2.14
N LEU A 381 -34.62 20.38 2.55
CA LEU A 381 -33.96 20.52 3.84
C LEU A 381 -34.94 20.29 5.03
N ASP A 382 -36.18 20.72 4.88
CA ASP A 382 -37.21 20.57 5.93
C ASP A 382 -37.55 19.11 6.21
N ASP A 383 -37.60 18.24 5.16
CA ASP A 383 -37.84 16.80 5.33
C ASP A 383 -36.69 16.12 6.07
N ARG A 384 -35.48 16.57 5.86
CA ARG A 384 -34.28 16.06 6.53
C ARG A 384 -34.23 16.46 7.99
N LEU A 385 -34.52 17.72 8.28
CA LEU A 385 -34.64 18.21 9.65
C LEU A 385 -35.75 17.49 10.40
N ALA A 386 -36.89 17.24 9.75
CA ALA A 386 -37.99 16.49 10.30
C ALA A 386 -37.62 15.03 10.63
N ALA A 387 -36.83 14.36 9.77
CA ALA A 387 -36.38 12.99 10.01
C ALA A 387 -35.42 12.92 11.22
N ILE A 388 -34.46 13.83 11.30
CA ILE A 388 -33.51 13.93 12.43
C ILE A 388 -34.23 14.26 13.73
N GLU A 389 -35.15 15.23 13.69
CA GLU A 389 -35.97 15.61 14.83
C GLU A 389 -36.78 14.43 15.37
N LYS A 390 -37.40 13.65 14.46
CA LYS A 390 -38.16 12.44 14.83
C LYS A 390 -37.26 11.38 15.50
N GLN A 391 -36.05 11.16 14.97
CA GLN A 391 -35.12 10.19 15.54
C GLN A 391 -34.71 10.56 16.97
N PHE A 392 -34.30 11.78 17.22
CA PHE A 392 -33.95 12.25 18.58
C PHE A 392 -35.09 12.11 19.56
N ILE A 393 -36.32 12.38 19.12
CA ILE A 393 -37.51 12.23 19.99
C ILE A 393 -37.76 10.75 20.32
N LEU A 394 -37.63 9.84 19.35
CA LEU A 394 -37.77 8.40 19.55
C LEU A 394 -36.70 7.86 20.51
N GLU A 395 -35.45 8.25 20.33
CA GLU A 395 -34.34 7.85 21.21
C GLU A 395 -34.55 8.33 22.66
N ALA A 396 -34.96 9.57 22.82
CA ALA A 396 -35.26 10.11 24.17
C ALA A 396 -36.44 9.42 24.82
N LEU A 397 -37.50 9.11 24.07
CA LEU A 397 -38.65 8.37 24.59
C LEU A 397 -38.29 6.92 24.95
N ALA A 398 -37.51 6.24 24.09
CA ALA A 398 -37.04 4.89 24.36
C ALA A 398 -36.18 4.83 25.63
N LYS A 399 -35.22 5.76 25.80
CA LYS A 399 -34.36 5.85 26.96
C LYS A 399 -35.11 6.10 28.29
N GLU A 400 -36.17 6.88 28.23
CA GLU A 400 -36.99 7.24 29.41
C GLU A 400 -38.27 6.39 29.56
N GLY A 401 -38.34 5.23 28.87
CA GLY A 401 -39.46 4.29 28.98
C GLY A 401 -40.82 4.88 28.58
N GLY A 402 -40.86 5.79 27.61
CA GLY A 402 -42.07 6.45 27.13
C GLY A 402 -42.61 7.56 28.06
N VAL A 403 -41.85 8.01 29.06
CA VAL A 403 -42.26 9.10 29.95
C VAL A 403 -41.91 10.45 29.32
N GLN A 404 -42.92 11.14 28.78
CA GLN A 404 -42.75 12.37 27.99
C GLN A 404 -42.08 13.52 28.75
N VAL A 405 -42.41 13.67 30.07
CA VAL A 405 -41.82 14.72 30.91
C VAL A 405 -40.30 14.56 31.02
N ARG A 406 -39.81 13.34 31.24
CA ARG A 406 -38.39 13.04 31.34
C ARG A 406 -37.68 13.11 29.99
N ALA A 407 -38.33 12.63 28.92
CA ALA A 407 -37.81 12.76 27.56
C ALA A 407 -37.68 14.24 27.15
N ALA A 408 -38.63 15.11 27.52
CA ALA A 408 -38.52 16.56 27.27
C ALA A 408 -37.34 17.18 28.02
N ALA A 409 -37.13 16.80 29.27
CA ALA A 409 -35.98 17.23 30.06
C ALA A 409 -34.65 16.77 29.48
N LEU A 410 -34.56 15.51 28.98
CA LEU A 410 -33.39 14.95 28.32
C LEU A 410 -33.05 15.71 27.04
N LEU A 411 -34.06 16.13 26.27
CA LEU A 411 -33.91 16.91 25.03
C LEU A 411 -33.71 18.42 25.27
N GLY A 412 -33.75 18.88 26.52
CA GLY A 412 -33.60 20.31 26.84
C GLY A 412 -34.76 21.19 26.36
N ILE A 413 -35.95 20.63 26.13
CA ILE A 413 -37.13 21.36 25.65
C ILE A 413 -38.28 21.30 26.64
N LYS A 414 -39.24 22.25 26.50
CA LYS A 414 -40.46 22.26 27.31
C LYS A 414 -41.38 21.10 26.92
N GLU A 415 -42.06 20.47 27.87
CA GLU A 415 -42.99 19.36 27.66
C GLU A 415 -44.03 19.65 26.58
N ARG A 416 -44.64 20.84 26.59
CA ARG A 416 -45.61 21.29 25.58
C ARG A 416 -45.02 21.34 24.17
N SER A 417 -43.72 21.66 24.05
CA SER A 417 -42.99 21.66 22.78
C SER A 417 -42.80 20.22 22.28
N LEU A 418 -42.49 19.28 23.19
CA LEU A 418 -42.35 17.86 22.85
C LEU A 418 -43.70 17.28 22.36
N TRP A 419 -44.80 17.57 23.01
CA TRP A 419 -46.13 17.13 22.60
C TRP A 419 -46.49 17.57 21.18
N HIS A 420 -46.20 18.83 20.85
CA HIS A 420 -46.48 19.35 19.51
C HIS A 420 -45.63 18.59 18.43
N ARG A 421 -44.39 18.27 18.76
CA ARG A 421 -43.48 17.54 17.84
C ARG A 421 -43.85 16.06 17.72
N ILE A 422 -44.27 15.39 18.80
CA ILE A 422 -44.80 14.02 18.80
C ILE A 422 -46.02 13.95 17.88
N ALA A 423 -46.95 14.91 18.01
CA ALA A 423 -48.13 14.99 17.13
C ALA A 423 -47.77 15.28 15.67
N LYS A 424 -46.84 16.22 15.42
CA LYS A 424 -46.34 16.58 14.09
C LYS A 424 -45.72 15.37 13.36
N HIS A 425 -44.91 14.58 14.07
CA HIS A 425 -44.19 13.42 13.50
C HIS A 425 -44.98 12.11 13.61
N ARG A 426 -46.21 12.13 14.12
CA ARG A 426 -47.10 10.96 14.32
C ARG A 426 -46.39 9.80 15.03
N ILE A 427 -45.70 10.12 16.16
CA ILE A 427 -44.93 9.13 16.93
C ILE A 427 -45.91 8.39 17.87
N ASP A 428 -45.90 7.05 17.81
CA ASP A 428 -46.67 6.20 18.73
C ASP A 428 -45.91 5.99 20.02
N VAL A 429 -46.25 6.79 21.05
CA VAL A 429 -45.66 6.72 22.39
C VAL A 429 -46.09 5.46 23.14
N ALA A 430 -47.29 4.88 22.81
CA ALA A 430 -47.77 3.68 23.47
C ALA A 430 -46.97 2.44 23.06
N GLY A 431 -46.60 2.36 21.75
CA GLY A 431 -45.70 1.34 21.20
C GLY A 431 -44.33 1.36 21.85
N VAL A 432 -43.71 2.55 22.00
CA VAL A 432 -42.39 2.71 22.66
C VAL A 432 -42.42 2.29 24.12
N ARG A 433 -43.55 2.54 24.83
CA ARG A 433 -43.72 2.13 26.24
C ARG A 433 -43.88 0.62 26.40
N SER A 434 -44.56 -0.07 25.46
CA SER A 434 -44.73 -1.53 25.49
C SER A 434 -43.46 -2.28 25.19
N GLU A 435 -42.60 -1.79 24.28
CA GLU A 435 -41.30 -2.38 24.02
C GLU A 435 -40.34 -2.30 25.21
N HIS A 436 -40.37 -1.21 25.94
CA HIS A 436 -39.56 -1.05 27.16
C HIS A 436 -40.02 -1.95 28.30
N ALA A 437 -41.33 -2.20 28.45
CA ALA A 437 -41.90 -3.10 29.45
C ALA A 437 -41.54 -4.58 29.18
N ASN A 438 -41.49 -5.00 27.92
CA ASN A 438 -41.13 -6.36 27.55
C ASN A 438 -39.62 -6.64 27.63
N GLY A 439 -38.75 -5.63 27.48
CA GLY A 439 -37.29 -5.75 27.61
C GLY A 439 -36.79 -5.93 29.06
N ASN A 440 -37.57 -5.53 30.07
CA ASN A 440 -37.16 -5.59 31.49
C ASN A 440 -37.69 -6.84 32.24
N GLY A 441 -38.38 -7.76 31.55
CA GLY A 441 -39.03 -8.94 32.14
C GLY A 441 -38.18 -10.22 32.29
N THR A 442 -36.89 -10.23 31.99
CA THR A 442 -36.09 -11.50 31.98
C THR A 442 -34.97 -11.58 33.02
N ASN A 443 -34.97 -10.77 34.06
CA ASN A 443 -33.99 -10.95 35.16
C ASN A 443 -34.69 -10.87 36.53
N GLY A 444 -35.35 -11.96 36.95
CA GLY A 444 -35.90 -12.12 38.27
C GLY A 444 -36.10 -13.57 38.64
N HIS A 445 -35.03 -14.25 39.06
CA HIS A 445 -35.15 -15.53 39.77
C HIS A 445 -35.28 -15.22 41.27
N PRO A 446 -36.33 -15.68 41.97
CA PRO A 446 -36.39 -15.63 43.41
C PRO A 446 -35.65 -16.82 44.03
N GLN A 447 -34.68 -16.58 44.88
CA GLN A 447 -34.17 -17.59 45.80
C GLN A 447 -35.20 -17.80 46.93
N GLU A 448 -35.77 -18.98 46.93
CA GLU A 448 -36.49 -19.49 48.11
C GLU A 448 -35.50 -19.85 49.21
N MET A 449 -35.63 -19.16 50.36
CA MET A 449 -35.15 -19.64 51.64
C MET A 449 -36.27 -20.47 52.32
N LYS A 450 -35.96 -21.70 52.76
CA LYS A 450 -36.72 -22.47 53.76
C LYS A 450 -35.76 -23.26 54.64
N PRO A 451 -36.22 -23.71 55.81
CA PRO A 451 -35.86 -23.19 57.13
C PRO A 451 -34.75 -23.99 57.76
#